data_f78c84c92418ab20ff86fc9a7f5c63c9
#
_entry.id   f78c84c92418ab20ff86fc9a7f5c63c9
#
_cell.length_a   1.000
_cell.length_b   1.000
_cell.length_c   1.000
_cell.angle_alpha   90.00
_cell.angle_beta   90.00
_cell.angle_gamma   90.00
#
_symmetry.space_group_name_H-M   'P 1'
#
loop_
_entity.id
_entity.type
_entity.pdbx_description
1 polymer ?
#
loop_
_entity_poly.entity_id
_entity_poly.type
_entity_poly.pdbx_seq_one_letter_code
_entity_poly.pdbx_strand_id
1 'polypeptide(L)'
;QRGLFENTDTKVFKRVMDVNFFGSLYCTKAALPYLVQTKGIIIVNESIAGVAPLLGRTGYSASKHALHGLFTSLRCELRHKGVHVMIVCPGFIRTNLQTRALGCDGKIATHKQTRVGPEDTPENVAKQIVNGILKKKSILILTFMGKLGYLISRLFPLLYEYIMTHKFKKEL
;
A
#
# COMPACT_ATOMS: atom_id res chain seq x y z
N GLN A 1 7.64 -3.83 6.75
CA GLN A 1 8.04 -3.89 8.16
C GLN A 1 6.98 -4.65 8.96
N ARG A 2 7.41 -5.49 9.88
CA ARG A 2 6.58 -6.25 10.84
C ARG A 2 7.18 -6.10 12.24
N GLY A 3 6.34 -5.65 13.19
CA GLY A 3 6.68 -5.46 14.59
C GLY A 3 5.97 -4.26 15.19
N LEU A 4 5.85 -4.26 16.50
CA LEU A 4 5.23 -3.18 17.26
C LEU A 4 6.10 -1.92 17.22
N PHE A 5 5.45 -0.79 17.35
CA PHE A 5 6.12 0.52 17.31
C PHE A 5 7.21 0.65 18.38
N GLU A 6 6.91 0.28 19.60
CA GLU A 6 7.81 0.37 20.74
C GLU A 6 9.12 -0.41 20.58
N ASN A 7 9.07 -1.53 19.84
CA ASN A 7 10.20 -2.43 19.64
C ASN A 7 10.97 -2.16 18.34
N THR A 8 10.44 -1.29 17.47
CA THR A 8 11.01 -1.08 16.12
C THR A 8 12.02 0.07 16.13
N ASP A 9 13.26 -0.22 15.69
CA ASP A 9 14.32 0.79 15.54
C ASP A 9 13.86 1.88 14.53
N THR A 10 14.12 3.13 14.84
CA THR A 10 13.82 4.29 13.98
C THR A 10 14.46 4.19 12.60
N LYS A 11 15.63 3.54 12.49
CA LYS A 11 16.30 3.26 11.21
C LYS A 11 15.44 2.39 10.29
N VAL A 12 14.62 1.49 10.85
CA VAL A 12 13.70 0.65 10.07
C VAL A 12 12.58 1.51 9.46
N PHE A 13 12.03 2.43 10.22
CA PHE A 13 11.03 3.40 9.71
C PHE A 13 11.62 4.21 8.56
N LYS A 14 12.83 4.77 8.76
CA LYS A 14 13.52 5.54 7.71
C LYS A 14 13.74 4.69 6.46
N ARG A 15 14.28 3.47 6.58
CA ARG A 15 14.52 2.58 5.45
C ARG A 15 13.24 2.23 4.69
N VAL A 16 12.15 1.99 5.39
CA VAL A 16 10.84 1.70 4.77
C VAL A 16 10.32 2.91 4.01
N MET A 17 10.46 4.11 4.58
CA MET A 17 10.10 5.36 3.90
C MET A 17 10.99 5.62 2.67
N ASP A 18 12.30 5.44 2.79
CA ASP A 18 13.26 5.65 1.70
C ASP A 18 12.91 4.76 0.50
N VAL A 19 12.61 3.48 0.73
CA VAL A 19 12.29 2.54 -0.35
C VAL A 19 10.88 2.77 -0.92
N ASN A 20 9.86 2.80 -0.06
CA ASN A 20 8.48 2.82 -0.53
C ASN A 20 8.04 4.19 -1.04
N PHE A 21 8.34 5.24 -0.28
CA PHE A 21 7.89 6.60 -0.59
C PHE A 21 8.90 7.35 -1.47
N PHE A 22 10.13 7.55 -0.98
CA PHE A 22 11.12 8.35 -1.71
C PHE A 22 11.56 7.68 -3.02
N GLY A 23 11.71 6.35 -3.05
CA GLY A 23 11.97 5.63 -4.29
C GLY A 23 10.89 5.87 -5.33
N SER A 24 9.60 5.76 -4.94
CA SER A 24 8.48 6.05 -5.86
C SER A 24 8.44 7.52 -6.29
N LEU A 25 8.72 8.45 -5.37
CA LEU A 25 8.80 9.88 -5.66
C LEU A 25 9.87 10.17 -6.72
N TYR A 26 11.08 9.67 -6.52
CA TYR A 26 12.20 9.94 -7.43
C TYR A 26 11.97 9.35 -8.82
N CYS A 27 11.51 8.10 -8.90
CA CYS A 27 11.14 7.49 -10.17
C CYS A 27 10.05 8.29 -10.90
N THR A 28 9.04 8.74 -10.18
CA THR A 28 7.94 9.53 -10.75
C THR A 28 8.44 10.89 -11.24
N LYS A 29 9.29 11.59 -10.46
CA LYS A 29 9.86 12.87 -10.86
C LYS A 29 10.68 12.75 -12.14
N ALA A 30 11.52 11.72 -12.25
CA ALA A 30 12.34 11.48 -13.43
C ALA A 30 11.49 11.13 -14.67
N ALA A 31 10.42 10.34 -14.51
CA ALA A 31 9.57 9.93 -15.61
C ALA A 31 8.54 10.99 -16.04
N LEU A 32 8.22 11.96 -15.18
CA LEU A 32 7.10 12.88 -15.38
C LEU A 32 7.13 13.67 -16.68
N PRO A 33 8.26 14.24 -17.14
CA PRO A 33 8.30 14.98 -18.42
C PRO A 33 7.83 14.11 -19.60
N TYR A 34 8.29 12.87 -19.66
CA TYR A 34 7.94 11.90 -20.72
C TYR A 34 6.48 11.47 -20.63
N LEU A 35 5.99 11.25 -19.39
CA LEU A 35 4.58 10.90 -19.15
C LEU A 35 3.63 12.02 -19.56
N VAL A 36 4.01 13.28 -19.35
CA VAL A 36 3.22 14.43 -19.80
C VAL A 36 3.21 14.50 -21.33
N GLN A 37 4.37 14.33 -21.98
CA GLN A 37 4.48 14.36 -23.44
C GLN A 37 3.63 13.28 -24.11
N THR A 38 3.62 12.08 -23.55
CA THR A 38 2.90 10.92 -24.12
C THR A 38 1.47 10.75 -23.60
N LYS A 39 1.00 11.61 -22.69
CA LYS A 39 -0.27 11.45 -21.95
C LYS A 39 -0.35 10.06 -21.31
N GLY A 40 0.75 9.66 -20.68
CA GLY A 40 0.97 8.32 -20.15
C GLY A 40 0.15 7.98 -18.89
N ILE A 41 0.49 6.84 -18.28
CA ILE A 41 -0.21 6.33 -17.09
C ILE A 41 0.80 6.07 -15.97
N ILE A 42 0.48 6.52 -14.76
CA ILE A 42 1.19 6.18 -13.53
C ILE A 42 0.35 5.14 -12.77
N ILE A 43 0.93 3.97 -12.52
CA ILE A 43 0.31 2.94 -11.69
C ILE A 43 1.09 2.83 -10.39
N VAL A 44 0.43 3.15 -9.29
CA VAL A 44 1.02 3.14 -7.96
C VAL A 44 0.66 1.84 -7.27
N ASN A 45 1.63 0.93 -7.11
CA ASN A 45 1.43 -0.28 -6.34
C ASN A 45 1.55 0.03 -4.83
N GLU A 46 0.42 0.40 -4.25
CA GLU A 46 0.30 0.75 -2.84
C GLU A 46 0.08 -0.51 -1.96
N SER A 47 -0.95 -0.56 -1.21
CA SER A 47 -1.45 -1.68 -0.38
C SER A 47 -2.78 -1.27 0.26
N ILE A 48 -3.57 -2.24 0.70
CA ILE A 48 -4.69 -1.96 1.60
C ILE A 48 -4.23 -1.26 2.89
N ALA A 49 -2.99 -1.49 3.33
CA ALA A 49 -2.39 -0.81 4.49
C ALA A 49 -2.16 0.71 4.28
N GLY A 50 -2.26 1.22 3.06
CA GLY A 50 -2.20 2.64 2.73
C GLY A 50 -3.55 3.36 2.83
N VAL A 51 -4.63 2.62 3.03
CA VAL A 51 -6.00 3.16 3.14
C VAL A 51 -6.74 2.64 4.38
N ALA A 52 -6.28 1.52 4.95
CA ALA A 52 -6.82 0.89 6.15
C ALA A 52 -5.62 0.31 6.94
N PRO A 53 -5.07 1.03 7.93
CA PRO A 53 -3.83 0.66 8.59
C PRO A 53 -3.92 -0.67 9.34
N LEU A 54 -2.79 -1.35 9.47
CA LEU A 54 -2.68 -2.67 10.08
C LEU A 54 -1.85 -2.60 11.37
N LEU A 55 -2.28 -3.31 12.41
CA LEU A 55 -1.53 -3.49 13.65
C LEU A 55 -0.16 -4.13 13.38
N GLY A 56 0.87 -3.71 14.12
CA GLY A 56 2.23 -4.18 13.95
C GLY A 56 2.88 -3.84 12.59
N ARG A 57 2.36 -2.81 11.90
CA ARG A 57 2.81 -2.37 10.57
C ARG A 57 2.94 -0.84 10.49
N THR A 58 3.20 -0.17 11.61
CA THR A 58 3.17 1.30 11.69
C THR A 58 4.03 1.99 10.64
N GLY A 59 5.30 1.61 10.50
CA GLY A 59 6.19 2.17 9.48
C GLY A 59 5.76 1.84 8.05
N TYR A 60 5.30 0.62 7.82
CA TYR A 60 4.78 0.22 6.51
C TYR A 60 3.50 0.97 6.16
N SER A 61 2.53 1.03 7.07
CA SER A 61 1.28 1.77 6.86
C SER A 61 1.55 3.25 6.62
N ALA A 62 2.44 3.87 7.42
CA ALA A 62 2.84 5.27 7.22
C ALA A 62 3.40 5.50 5.81
N SER A 63 4.31 4.64 5.33
CA SER A 63 4.89 4.78 3.99
C SER A 63 3.85 4.62 2.87
N LYS A 64 2.88 3.73 3.05
CA LYS A 64 1.82 3.51 2.07
C LYS A 64 0.75 4.61 2.09
N HIS A 65 0.43 5.18 3.26
CA HIS A 65 -0.41 6.38 3.36
C HIS A 65 0.27 7.61 2.74
N ALA A 66 1.59 7.74 2.91
CA ALA A 66 2.34 8.80 2.24
C ALA A 66 2.25 8.70 0.70
N LEU A 67 2.33 7.47 0.15
CA LEU A 67 2.07 7.25 -1.28
C LEU A 67 0.63 7.63 -1.67
N HIS A 68 -0.36 7.27 -0.84
CA HIS A 68 -1.75 7.63 -1.10
C HIS A 68 -1.93 9.14 -1.22
N GLY A 69 -1.42 9.91 -0.25
CA GLY A 69 -1.47 11.36 -0.26
C GLY A 69 -0.75 11.97 -1.46
N LEU A 70 0.51 11.55 -1.72
CA LEU A 70 1.30 12.03 -2.85
C LEU A 70 0.56 11.84 -4.19
N PHE A 71 0.13 10.61 -4.48
CA PHE A 71 -0.41 10.28 -5.79
C PHE A 71 -1.86 10.70 -5.99
N THR A 72 -2.65 10.88 -4.94
CA THR A 72 -3.98 11.52 -5.06
C THR A 72 -3.84 13.00 -5.38
N SER A 73 -2.92 13.72 -4.74
CA SER A 73 -2.62 15.12 -5.06
C SER A 73 -2.07 15.26 -6.48
N LEU A 74 -1.08 14.45 -6.82
CA LEU A 74 -0.48 14.44 -8.16
C LEU A 74 -1.50 14.15 -9.27
N ARG A 75 -2.48 13.29 -9.02
CA ARG A 75 -3.59 13.03 -9.95
C ARG A 75 -4.37 14.30 -10.28
N CYS A 76 -4.63 15.12 -9.27
CA CYS A 76 -5.33 16.41 -9.47
C CYS A 76 -4.47 17.36 -10.32
N GLU A 77 -3.18 17.46 -10.02
CA GLU A 77 -2.24 18.31 -10.75
C GLU A 77 -2.07 17.90 -12.22
N LEU A 78 -2.11 16.59 -12.49
CA LEU A 78 -1.86 16.07 -13.85
C LEU A 78 -3.12 15.89 -14.69
N ARG A 79 -4.29 16.12 -14.13
CA ARG A 79 -5.58 15.89 -14.83
C ARG A 79 -5.66 16.69 -16.13
N HIS A 80 -5.28 17.95 -16.11
CA HIS A 80 -5.30 18.84 -17.29
C HIS A 80 -4.18 18.52 -18.30
N LYS A 81 -3.13 17.77 -17.87
CA LYS A 81 -2.05 17.32 -18.73
C LYS A 81 -2.30 15.98 -19.41
N GLY A 82 -3.47 15.38 -19.15
CA GLY A 82 -3.87 14.11 -19.76
C GLY A 82 -3.17 12.87 -19.19
N VAL A 83 -2.35 13.01 -18.14
CA VAL A 83 -1.71 11.86 -17.47
C VAL A 83 -2.69 11.21 -16.49
N HIS A 84 -2.90 9.90 -16.65
CA HIS A 84 -3.75 9.14 -15.74
C HIS A 84 -2.94 8.58 -14.57
N VAL A 85 -3.48 8.72 -13.34
CA VAL A 85 -2.85 8.16 -12.11
C VAL A 85 -3.81 7.18 -11.47
N MET A 86 -3.42 5.91 -11.42
CA MET A 86 -4.18 4.82 -10.79
C MET A 86 -3.44 4.29 -9.56
N ILE A 87 -4.11 4.28 -8.42
CA ILE A 87 -3.61 3.67 -7.18
C ILE A 87 -4.20 2.26 -7.06
N VAL A 88 -3.33 1.27 -6.90
CA VAL A 88 -3.71 -0.13 -6.71
C VAL A 88 -3.47 -0.50 -5.26
N CYS A 89 -4.48 -1.00 -4.57
CA CYS A 89 -4.44 -1.42 -3.18
C CYS A 89 -4.63 -2.94 -3.08
N PRO A 90 -3.55 -3.72 -3.24
CA PRO A 90 -3.60 -5.16 -3.07
C PRO A 90 -3.82 -5.53 -1.60
N GLY A 91 -4.47 -6.67 -1.36
CA GLY A 91 -4.45 -7.39 -0.10
C GLY A 91 -3.22 -8.32 -0.03
N PHE A 92 -3.42 -9.53 0.51
CA PHE A 92 -2.37 -10.54 0.55
C PHE A 92 -2.24 -11.24 -0.81
N ILE A 93 -1.01 -11.23 -1.35
CA ILE A 93 -0.67 -11.89 -2.61
C ILE A 93 0.40 -12.93 -2.31
N ARG A 94 0.31 -14.09 -2.93
CA ARG A 94 1.30 -15.17 -2.84
C ARG A 94 2.58 -14.77 -3.54
N THR A 95 3.50 -14.16 -2.82
CA THR A 95 4.80 -13.71 -3.30
C THR A 95 5.89 -13.95 -2.26
N ASN A 96 7.15 -13.74 -2.63
CA ASN A 96 8.29 -13.80 -1.70
C ASN A 96 8.39 -12.59 -0.75
N LEU A 97 7.41 -11.66 -0.78
CA LEU A 97 7.43 -10.47 0.09
C LEU A 97 7.46 -10.86 1.57
N GLN A 98 6.80 -11.95 1.93
CA GLN A 98 6.69 -12.38 3.32
C GLN A 98 8.01 -12.88 3.90
N THR A 99 8.88 -13.44 3.07
CA THR A 99 10.22 -13.91 3.47
C THR A 99 11.27 -12.80 3.44
N ARG A 100 10.91 -11.59 3.02
CA ARG A 100 11.82 -10.45 2.88
C ARG A 100 11.39 -9.24 3.72
N ALA A 101 10.28 -9.34 4.47
CA ALA A 101 9.80 -8.24 5.29
C ALA A 101 10.76 -7.96 6.44
N LEU A 102 11.07 -6.69 6.70
CA LEU A 102 11.93 -6.28 7.81
C LEU A 102 11.21 -6.46 9.15
N GLY A 103 11.92 -7.00 10.12
CA GLY A 103 11.56 -7.02 11.54
C GLY A 103 11.87 -5.70 12.23
N CYS A 104 11.76 -5.69 13.56
CA CYS A 104 12.01 -4.53 14.40
C CYS A 104 13.46 -4.05 14.37
N ASP A 105 14.40 -4.95 14.18
CA ASP A 105 15.85 -4.72 14.14
C ASP A 105 16.40 -4.45 12.73
N GLY A 106 15.54 -4.42 11.73
CA GLY A 106 15.93 -4.25 10.32
C GLY A 106 16.44 -5.51 9.63
N LYS A 107 16.51 -6.65 10.32
CA LYS A 107 16.72 -7.97 9.71
C LYS A 107 15.41 -8.53 9.16
N ILE A 108 15.47 -9.69 8.52
CA ILE A 108 14.25 -10.37 8.04
C ILE A 108 13.42 -10.84 9.24
N ALA A 109 12.12 -10.51 9.23
CA ALA A 109 11.21 -10.93 10.28
C ALA A 109 11.03 -12.45 10.28
N THR A 110 11.22 -13.09 11.43
CA THR A 110 11.14 -14.55 11.62
C THR A 110 9.76 -15.06 11.99
N HIS A 111 8.91 -14.21 12.59
CA HIS A 111 7.56 -14.59 13.00
C HIS A 111 6.60 -14.66 11.80
N LYS A 112 5.63 -15.56 11.89
CA LYS A 112 4.58 -15.72 10.87
C LYS A 112 3.70 -14.46 10.83
N GLN A 113 3.33 -14.06 9.62
CA GLN A 113 2.43 -12.93 9.41
C GLN A 113 0.98 -13.34 9.70
N THR A 114 0.27 -12.59 10.55
CA THR A 114 -1.18 -12.70 10.67
C THR A 114 -1.85 -12.14 9.42
N ARG A 115 -2.79 -12.88 8.86
CA ARG A 115 -3.48 -12.55 7.60
C ARG A 115 -4.98 -12.41 7.81
N VAL A 116 -5.59 -11.55 7.02
CA VAL A 116 -7.05 -11.41 6.93
C VAL A 116 -7.50 -11.70 5.51
N GLY A 117 -8.27 -12.75 5.35
CA GLY A 117 -8.79 -13.20 4.06
C GLY A 117 -7.81 -14.10 3.27
N PRO A 118 -8.27 -14.61 2.14
CA PRO A 118 -7.46 -15.47 1.27
C PRO A 118 -6.35 -14.69 0.57
N GLU A 119 -5.29 -15.40 0.20
CA GLU A 119 -4.26 -14.88 -0.70
C GLU A 119 -4.74 -14.93 -2.15
N ASP A 120 -4.43 -13.89 -2.90
CA ASP A 120 -4.59 -13.85 -4.35
C ASP A 120 -3.29 -14.28 -5.05
N THR A 121 -3.35 -14.55 -6.35
CA THR A 121 -2.17 -14.87 -7.15
C THR A 121 -1.67 -13.64 -7.89
N PRO A 122 -0.35 -13.55 -8.18
CA PRO A 122 0.21 -12.46 -8.96
C PRO A 122 -0.46 -12.31 -10.33
N GLU A 123 -0.79 -13.42 -10.97
CA GLU A 123 -1.43 -13.48 -12.30
C GLU A 123 -2.83 -12.87 -12.28
N ASN A 124 -3.64 -13.23 -11.27
CA ASN A 124 -4.98 -12.67 -11.11
C ASN A 124 -4.94 -11.19 -10.80
N VAL A 125 -4.02 -10.77 -9.91
CA VAL A 125 -3.79 -9.35 -9.59
C VAL A 125 -3.38 -8.57 -10.84
N ALA A 126 -2.46 -9.09 -11.66
CA ALA A 126 -2.04 -8.45 -12.90
C ALA A 126 -3.23 -8.28 -13.88
N LYS A 127 -4.06 -9.32 -14.06
CA LYS A 127 -5.29 -9.22 -14.88
C LYS A 127 -6.23 -8.13 -14.39
N GLN A 128 -6.43 -8.03 -13.06
CA GLN A 128 -7.28 -7.00 -12.47
C GLN A 128 -6.70 -5.59 -12.67
N ILE A 129 -5.37 -5.42 -12.58
CA ILE A 129 -4.68 -4.15 -12.85
C ILE A 129 -4.90 -3.73 -14.30
N VAL A 130 -4.65 -4.63 -15.27
CA VAL A 130 -4.88 -4.33 -16.69
C VAL A 130 -6.34 -3.92 -16.95
N ASN A 131 -7.30 -4.64 -16.38
CA ASN A 131 -8.72 -4.26 -16.47
C ASN A 131 -8.99 -2.88 -15.84
N GLY A 132 -8.32 -2.57 -14.75
CA GLY A 132 -8.40 -1.25 -14.10
C GLY A 132 -7.90 -0.12 -14.99
N ILE A 133 -6.79 -0.36 -15.70
CA ILE A 133 -6.20 0.58 -16.67
C ILE A 133 -7.18 0.83 -17.82
N LEU A 134 -7.68 -0.23 -18.45
CA LEU A 134 -8.62 -0.14 -19.56
C LEU A 134 -9.89 0.62 -19.18
N LYS A 135 -10.36 0.47 -17.93
CA LYS A 135 -11.53 1.17 -17.39
C LYS A 135 -11.20 2.54 -16.78
N LYS A 136 -9.98 3.02 -16.91
CA LYS A 136 -9.48 4.30 -16.35
C LYS A 136 -9.83 4.51 -14.88
N LYS A 137 -9.70 3.43 -14.06
CA LYS A 137 -9.97 3.53 -12.62
C LYS A 137 -8.93 4.40 -11.93
N SER A 138 -9.37 5.25 -11.01
CA SER A 138 -8.48 6.09 -10.19
C SER A 138 -7.94 5.35 -8.97
N ILE A 139 -8.74 4.43 -8.40
CA ILE A 139 -8.34 3.55 -7.29
C ILE A 139 -8.85 2.14 -7.56
N LEU A 140 -8.05 1.15 -7.26
CA LEU A 140 -8.36 -0.26 -7.46
C LEU A 140 -8.04 -1.05 -6.19
N ILE A 141 -9.08 -1.35 -5.40
CA ILE A 141 -8.98 -2.23 -4.23
C ILE A 141 -9.37 -3.64 -4.69
N LEU A 142 -8.42 -4.56 -4.62
CA LEU A 142 -8.51 -5.86 -5.32
C LEU A 142 -9.38 -6.88 -4.60
N THR A 143 -9.36 -6.91 -3.26
CA THR A 143 -10.05 -7.94 -2.48
C THR A 143 -11.35 -7.45 -1.87
N PHE A 144 -12.33 -8.35 -1.68
CA PHE A 144 -13.58 -8.01 -1.00
C PHE A 144 -13.32 -7.52 0.44
N MET A 145 -12.47 -8.24 1.19
CA MET A 145 -12.10 -7.85 2.55
C MET A 145 -11.37 -6.50 2.60
N GLY A 146 -10.56 -6.21 1.57
CA GLY A 146 -9.93 -4.90 1.43
C GLY A 146 -10.94 -3.77 1.19
N LYS A 147 -11.96 -4.00 0.35
CA LYS A 147 -13.04 -3.02 0.13
C LYS A 147 -13.83 -2.77 1.41
N LEU A 148 -14.19 -3.83 2.12
CA LEU A 148 -14.90 -3.73 3.39
C LEU A 148 -14.07 -2.99 4.44
N GLY A 149 -12.80 -3.37 4.60
CA GLY A 149 -11.86 -2.71 5.52
C GLY A 149 -11.69 -1.22 5.19
N TYR A 150 -11.53 -0.88 3.91
CA TYR A 150 -11.49 0.51 3.46
C TYR A 150 -12.77 1.28 3.82
N LEU A 151 -13.93 0.72 3.56
CA LEU A 151 -15.21 1.36 3.86
C LEU A 151 -15.39 1.59 5.37
N ILE A 152 -15.12 0.55 6.19
CA ILE A 152 -15.25 0.65 7.65
C ILE A 152 -14.23 1.66 8.20
N SER A 153 -12.98 1.64 7.74
CA SER A 153 -11.94 2.58 8.21
C SER A 153 -12.26 4.04 7.90
N ARG A 154 -13.03 4.29 6.85
CA ARG A 154 -13.44 5.64 6.44
C ARG A 154 -14.69 6.15 7.16
N LEU A 155 -15.69 5.28 7.34
CA LEU A 155 -16.99 5.68 7.89
C LEU A 155 -17.06 5.46 9.42
N PHE A 156 -16.36 4.44 9.92
CA PHE A 156 -16.41 4.03 11.32
C PHE A 156 -15.00 3.71 11.83
N PRO A 157 -14.10 4.71 11.96
CA PRO A 157 -12.69 4.47 12.26
C PRO A 157 -12.49 3.75 13.61
N LEU A 158 -13.22 4.12 14.65
CA LEU A 158 -13.12 3.46 15.95
C LEU A 158 -13.55 1.99 15.91
N LEU A 159 -14.58 1.66 15.12
CA LEU A 159 -14.98 0.26 14.91
C LEU A 159 -13.90 -0.51 14.16
N TYR A 160 -13.26 0.11 13.17
CA TYR A 160 -12.15 -0.49 12.45
C TYR A 160 -10.98 -0.80 13.40
N GLU A 161 -10.58 0.16 14.23
CA GLU A 161 -9.50 0.01 15.22
C GLU A 161 -9.81 -1.09 16.23
N TYR A 162 -11.05 -1.16 16.72
CA TYR A 162 -11.51 -2.22 17.64
C TYR A 162 -11.38 -3.60 16.96
N ILE A 163 -11.90 -3.76 15.74
CA ILE A 163 -11.81 -5.03 14.99
C ILE A 163 -10.34 -5.41 14.75
N MET A 164 -9.50 -4.43 14.38
CA MET A 164 -8.08 -4.65 14.14
C MET A 164 -7.36 -5.14 15.41
N THR A 165 -7.56 -4.48 16.53
CA THR A 165 -6.95 -4.85 17.81
C THR A 165 -7.34 -6.26 18.23
N HIS A 166 -8.62 -6.62 18.11
CA HIS A 166 -9.08 -7.95 18.46
C HIS A 166 -8.58 -9.04 17.51
N LYS A 167 -8.63 -8.80 16.21
CA LYS A 167 -8.24 -9.78 15.18
C LYS A 167 -6.74 -10.03 15.13
N PHE A 168 -5.94 -9.02 15.45
CA PHE A 168 -4.49 -9.08 15.46
C PHE A 168 -3.88 -9.10 16.87
N LYS A 169 -4.66 -9.45 17.90
CA LYS A 169 -4.18 -9.54 19.29
C LYS A 169 -2.92 -10.40 19.46
N LYS A 170 -2.72 -11.39 18.58
CA LYS A 170 -1.51 -12.24 18.58
C LYS A 170 -0.26 -11.52 18.09
N GLU A 171 -0.37 -10.32 17.54
CA GLU A 171 0.76 -9.47 17.13
C GLU A 171 1.18 -8.50 18.25
N LEU A 172 0.35 -8.36 19.30
CA LEU A 172 0.65 -7.65 20.55
C LEU A 172 1.43 -8.55 21.51
#